data_9cbc42106db52ed6c1bf0973209761ab
#
_entry.id   9cbc42106db52ed6c1bf0973209761ab
#
_cell.length_a   1.000
_cell.length_b   1.000
_cell.length_c   1.000
_cell.angle_alpha   90.00
_cell.angle_beta   90.00
_cell.angle_gamma   90.00
#
_symmetry.space_group_name_H-M   'P 1'
#
loop_
_entity.id
_entity.type
_entity.pdbx_description
1 polymer ?
#
loop_
_entity_poly.entity_id
_entity_poly.type
_entity_poly.pdbx_seq_one_letter_code
_entity_poly.pdbx_strand_id
1 'polypeptide(L)'
;MDTPLNETSLDTLCGALAYAMGIEAPEHAATANETLCHYIDEAFSGQKADRIFMCNPDAIAQWIYEKYPDFLKEVTALTDLQLPLRSVMPSVTPVCFGTMYTGAQPEVHGIRKYEKPVISIDTIFDALLRAGKKPVIIAYGNCSLSKIFLERNMDYYILGSVAEVNAKAAQLILEDNHDFYVVYNGNYDSVMHKKAPESPHSLGELRINSHAYAMFDYLISTHWKNRRTLMGFAMDHGCHEIDEDLGSHGLDMPEDLNILHFYKAKIGADVK
;
A
#
# COMPACT_ATOMS: atom_id res chain seq x y z
N MET A 1 -17.15 22.63 9.53
CA MET A 1 -16.05 22.38 10.49
C MET A 1 -14.94 21.79 9.66
N ASP A 2 -13.75 22.34 9.76
CA ASP A 2 -12.63 21.80 8.99
C ASP A 2 -12.30 20.40 9.52
N THR A 3 -12.17 19.43 8.64
CA THR A 3 -11.77 18.06 8.98
C THR A 3 -10.33 18.11 9.50
N PRO A 4 -10.04 17.58 10.71
CA PRO A 4 -8.67 17.58 11.21
C PRO A 4 -7.79 16.61 10.40
N LEU A 5 -6.49 16.88 10.37
CA LEU A 5 -5.52 15.93 9.84
C LEU A 5 -5.35 14.75 10.80
N ASN A 6 -5.17 13.56 10.23
CA ASN A 6 -4.79 12.36 11.00
C ASN A 6 -3.45 12.60 11.71
N GLU A 7 -3.33 12.12 12.95
CA GLU A 7 -2.15 12.39 13.79
C GLU A 7 -0.92 11.57 13.35
N THR A 8 -1.15 10.30 12.99
CA THR A 8 -0.07 9.36 12.69
C THR A 8 0.41 9.50 11.25
N SER A 9 1.70 9.71 11.07
CA SER A 9 2.31 9.90 9.76
C SER A 9 2.58 8.59 9.01
N LEU A 10 2.52 8.63 7.68
CA LEU A 10 2.75 7.51 6.77
C LEU A 10 4.15 6.88 6.92
N ASP A 11 5.18 7.66 7.30
CA ASP A 11 6.55 7.16 7.49
C ASP A 11 6.68 6.09 8.59
N THR A 12 5.74 6.05 9.54
CA THR A 12 5.71 5.04 10.60
C THR A 12 5.40 3.62 10.10
N LEU A 13 4.90 3.49 8.86
CA LEU A 13 4.49 2.21 8.30
C LEU A 13 5.67 1.28 8.00
N CYS A 14 6.76 1.81 7.42
CA CYS A 14 7.92 1.00 7.03
C CYS A 14 8.50 0.21 8.21
N GLY A 15 8.68 0.87 9.35
CA GLY A 15 9.15 0.23 10.59
C GLY A 15 8.21 -0.88 11.06
N ALA A 16 6.88 -0.68 10.95
CA ALA A 16 5.90 -1.69 11.33
C ALA A 16 5.90 -2.91 10.39
N LEU A 17 6.11 -2.71 9.08
CA LEU A 17 6.27 -3.82 8.12
C LEU A 17 7.56 -4.62 8.39
N ALA A 18 8.67 -3.94 8.71
CA ALA A 18 9.91 -4.61 9.11
C ALA A 18 9.70 -5.41 10.41
N TYR A 19 9.02 -4.81 11.40
CA TYR A 19 8.64 -5.48 12.65
C TYR A 19 7.80 -6.73 12.40
N ALA A 20 6.80 -6.63 11.51
CA ALA A 20 5.95 -7.76 11.13
C ALA A 20 6.74 -8.94 10.57
N MET A 21 7.77 -8.66 9.76
CA MET A 21 8.66 -9.68 9.18
C MET A 21 9.76 -10.16 10.13
N GLY A 22 9.91 -9.54 11.30
CA GLY A 22 10.99 -9.85 12.25
C GLY A 22 12.38 -9.52 11.72
N ILE A 23 12.50 -8.44 10.96
CA ILE A 23 13.74 -7.96 10.38
C ILE A 23 14.10 -6.57 10.93
N GLU A 24 15.37 -6.17 10.80
CA GLU A 24 15.82 -4.83 11.09
C GLU A 24 15.19 -3.83 10.09
N ALA A 25 14.68 -2.71 10.59
CA ALA A 25 14.10 -1.66 9.76
C ALA A 25 15.19 -0.95 8.91
N PRO A 26 14.82 -0.29 7.81
CA PRO A 26 15.73 0.58 7.08
C PRO A 26 16.38 1.65 7.97
N GLU A 27 17.62 2.05 7.63
CA GLU A 27 18.45 2.94 8.45
C GLU A 27 17.76 4.27 8.84
N HIS A 28 16.97 4.82 7.94
CA HIS A 28 16.29 6.12 8.13
C HIS A 28 14.80 6.01 8.44
N ALA A 29 14.32 4.79 8.73
CA ALA A 29 12.91 4.58 9.04
C ALA A 29 12.52 5.25 10.36
N ALA A 30 11.37 5.94 10.35
CA ALA A 30 10.74 6.44 11.56
C ALA A 30 10.38 5.29 12.52
N THR A 31 10.09 5.63 13.76
CA THR A 31 9.57 4.68 14.75
C THR A 31 8.35 3.95 14.19
N ALA A 32 8.34 2.64 14.35
CA ALA A 32 7.27 1.78 13.86
C ALA A 32 5.90 2.18 14.42
N ASN A 33 4.87 2.07 13.60
CA ASN A 33 3.49 2.33 14.00
C ASN A 33 3.06 1.36 15.12
N GLU A 34 2.86 1.90 16.33
CA GLU A 34 2.55 1.09 17.51
C GLU A 34 1.22 0.34 17.40
N THR A 35 0.20 0.97 16.82
CA THR A 35 -1.12 0.35 16.63
C THR A 35 -1.02 -0.89 15.73
N LEU A 36 -0.29 -0.78 14.61
CA LEU A 36 -0.09 -1.90 13.70
C LEU A 36 0.79 -2.99 14.33
N CYS A 37 1.86 -2.61 15.05
CA CYS A 37 2.71 -3.57 15.76
C CYS A 37 1.92 -4.36 16.82
N HIS A 38 1.09 -3.67 17.61
CA HIS A 38 0.25 -4.30 18.62
C HIS A 38 -0.77 -5.26 17.99
N TYR A 39 -1.45 -4.82 16.94
CA TYR A 39 -2.36 -5.69 16.17
C TYR A 39 -1.67 -6.97 15.66
N ILE A 40 -0.45 -6.85 15.13
CA ILE A 40 0.34 -8.00 14.65
C ILE A 40 0.67 -8.96 15.81
N ASP A 41 1.12 -8.44 16.95
CA ASP A 41 1.47 -9.25 18.12
C ASP A 41 0.25 -10.00 18.67
N GLU A 42 -0.90 -9.34 18.77
CA GLU A 42 -2.14 -9.99 19.20
C GLU A 42 -2.57 -11.07 18.21
N ALA A 43 -2.64 -10.72 16.92
CA ALA A 43 -3.13 -11.63 15.89
C ALA A 43 -2.24 -12.86 15.69
N PHE A 44 -0.92 -12.72 15.81
CA PHE A 44 0.04 -13.82 15.65
C PHE A 44 0.59 -14.38 16.97
N SER A 45 0.02 -13.99 18.11
CA SER A 45 0.46 -14.44 19.44
C SER A 45 1.96 -14.24 19.67
N GLY A 46 2.46 -13.05 19.30
CA GLY A 46 3.87 -12.64 19.40
C GLY A 46 4.79 -13.23 18.32
N GLN A 47 4.27 -14.06 17.41
CA GLN A 47 5.05 -14.56 16.27
C GLN A 47 5.13 -13.52 15.16
N LYS A 48 6.01 -13.76 14.17
CA LYS A 48 6.18 -12.87 13.02
C LYS A 48 5.47 -13.41 11.78
N ALA A 49 5.19 -12.53 10.84
CA ALA A 49 4.61 -12.91 9.56
C ALA A 49 5.62 -13.70 8.70
N ASP A 50 5.16 -14.78 8.10
CA ASP A 50 5.93 -15.49 7.08
C ASP A 50 5.85 -14.78 5.74
N ARG A 51 4.72 -14.08 5.49
CA ARG A 51 4.40 -13.35 4.25
C ARG A 51 3.76 -12.00 4.54
N ILE A 52 4.09 -11.00 3.73
CA ILE A 52 3.32 -9.74 3.66
C ILE A 52 2.83 -9.54 2.23
N PHE A 53 1.55 -9.18 2.10
CA PHE A 53 0.91 -8.86 0.82
C PHE A 53 0.30 -7.46 0.89
N MET A 54 0.95 -6.50 0.23
CA MET A 54 0.51 -5.11 0.16
C MET A 54 -0.20 -4.85 -1.17
N CYS A 55 -1.51 -4.64 -1.12
CA CYS A 55 -2.28 -4.09 -2.21
C CYS A 55 -2.27 -2.57 -2.09
N ASN A 56 -1.68 -1.89 -3.05
CA ASN A 56 -1.49 -0.45 -3.04
C ASN A 56 -2.34 0.22 -4.13
N PRO A 57 -3.61 0.52 -3.86
CA PRO A 57 -4.40 1.40 -4.72
C PRO A 57 -3.93 2.83 -4.55
N ASP A 58 -3.95 3.60 -5.64
CA ASP A 58 -3.49 4.98 -5.72
C ASP A 58 -4.63 5.97 -5.46
N ALA A 59 -4.33 7.06 -4.75
CA ALA A 59 -5.15 8.27 -4.57
C ALA A 59 -6.51 8.07 -3.88
N ILE A 60 -6.72 7.00 -3.11
CA ILE A 60 -8.00 6.79 -2.41
C ILE A 60 -8.01 7.54 -1.07
N ALA A 61 -8.69 8.68 -1.05
CA ALA A 61 -8.85 9.50 0.13
C ALA A 61 -9.73 8.85 1.22
N GLN A 62 -9.46 9.16 2.49
CA GLN A 62 -10.31 8.75 3.60
C GLN A 62 -11.74 9.24 3.42
N TRP A 63 -11.95 10.51 2.99
CA TRP A 63 -13.28 11.08 2.80
C TRP A 63 -14.10 10.38 1.69
N ILE A 64 -13.43 9.83 0.66
CA ILE A 64 -14.08 9.01 -0.37
C ILE A 64 -14.64 7.73 0.25
N TYR A 65 -13.85 7.04 1.08
CA TYR A 65 -14.33 5.86 1.79
C TYR A 65 -15.51 6.21 2.73
N GLU A 66 -15.40 7.28 3.52
CA GLU A 66 -16.44 7.70 4.46
C GLU A 66 -17.76 8.04 3.76
N LYS A 67 -17.69 8.64 2.58
CA LYS A 67 -18.88 9.01 1.79
C LYS A 67 -19.45 7.84 0.98
N TYR A 68 -18.61 6.93 0.52
CA TYR A 68 -18.96 5.83 -0.40
C TYR A 68 -18.47 4.45 0.10
N PRO A 69 -18.76 4.05 1.36
CA PRO A 69 -18.20 2.84 1.94
C PRO A 69 -18.59 1.55 1.20
N ASP A 70 -19.77 1.54 0.55
CA ASP A 70 -20.25 0.39 -0.22
C ASP A 70 -19.35 0.00 -1.40
N PHE A 71 -18.53 0.92 -1.90
CA PHE A 71 -17.60 0.61 -2.98
C PHE A 71 -16.34 -0.14 -2.51
N LEU A 72 -16.04 -0.09 -1.21
CA LEU A 72 -14.94 -0.84 -0.57
C LEU A 72 -15.46 -1.92 0.41
N LYS A 73 -16.70 -2.35 0.28
CA LYS A 73 -17.34 -3.30 1.23
C LYS A 73 -16.61 -4.64 1.32
N GLU A 74 -16.00 -5.13 0.25
CA GLU A 74 -15.23 -6.37 0.28
C GLU A 74 -13.96 -6.20 1.10
N VAL A 75 -13.26 -5.07 0.98
CA VAL A 75 -12.09 -4.73 1.81
C VAL A 75 -12.48 -4.65 3.27
N THR A 76 -13.52 -3.89 3.60
CA THR A 76 -13.96 -3.70 5.00
C THR A 76 -14.49 -4.98 5.64
N ALA A 77 -15.14 -5.86 4.86
CA ALA A 77 -15.61 -7.15 5.35
C ALA A 77 -14.49 -8.17 5.60
N LEU A 78 -13.35 -8.01 4.95
CA LEU A 78 -12.23 -8.95 4.98
C LEU A 78 -11.06 -8.47 5.87
N THR A 79 -11.13 -7.26 6.41
CA THR A 79 -10.06 -6.67 7.24
C THR A 79 -10.55 -6.41 8.66
N ASP A 80 -9.63 -6.46 9.63
CA ASP A 80 -9.95 -6.30 11.05
C ASP A 80 -9.44 -4.97 11.62
N LEU A 81 -8.42 -4.37 11.01
CA LEU A 81 -7.82 -3.12 11.45
C LEU A 81 -8.01 -2.04 10.39
N GLN A 82 -8.60 -0.92 10.79
CA GLN A 82 -8.58 0.33 10.04
C GLN A 82 -7.57 1.27 10.71
N LEU A 83 -6.59 1.73 9.96
CA LEU A 83 -5.49 2.55 10.45
C LEU A 83 -5.50 3.92 9.75
N PRO A 84 -6.00 4.97 10.42
CA PRO A 84 -5.92 6.34 9.91
C PRO A 84 -4.47 6.81 9.88
N LEU A 85 -4.02 7.28 8.72
CA LEU A 85 -2.68 7.82 8.53
C LEU A 85 -2.76 9.17 7.82
N ARG A 86 -1.77 10.01 8.08
CA ARG A 86 -1.52 11.23 7.33
C ARG A 86 -0.40 10.97 6.32
N SER A 87 -0.71 11.16 5.05
CA SER A 87 0.28 11.16 3.99
C SER A 87 1.26 12.31 4.14
N VAL A 88 2.23 12.44 3.25
CA VAL A 88 3.29 13.45 3.30
C VAL A 88 3.16 14.45 2.18
N MET A 89 3.79 15.64 2.37
CA MET A 89 3.80 16.69 1.36
C MET A 89 5.06 16.66 0.48
N PRO A 90 4.87 16.93 -0.81
CA PRO A 90 3.62 17.01 -1.54
C PRO A 90 2.96 15.61 -1.67
N SER A 91 1.63 15.58 -1.53
CA SER A 91 0.85 14.34 -1.59
C SER A 91 0.72 13.82 -3.03
N VAL A 92 1.81 13.34 -3.56
CA VAL A 92 1.94 12.78 -4.92
C VAL A 92 2.62 11.41 -4.87
N THR A 93 2.21 10.53 -5.74
CA THR A 93 2.56 9.09 -5.76
C THR A 93 4.03 8.78 -5.49
N PRO A 94 5.03 9.37 -6.21
CA PRO A 94 6.43 8.98 -5.98
C PRO A 94 6.97 9.43 -4.62
N VAL A 95 6.46 10.55 -4.07
CA VAL A 95 6.84 11.06 -2.75
C VAL A 95 6.26 10.17 -1.66
N CYS A 96 4.96 9.87 -1.76
CA CYS A 96 4.25 9.10 -0.74
C CYS A 96 4.71 7.64 -0.69
N PHE A 97 4.88 6.95 -1.83
CA PHE A 97 5.47 5.60 -1.83
C PHE A 97 6.96 5.60 -1.43
N GLY A 98 7.71 6.65 -1.78
CA GLY A 98 9.06 6.84 -1.26
C GLY A 98 9.07 6.80 0.26
N THR A 99 8.22 7.60 0.89
CA THR A 99 8.04 7.62 2.36
C THR A 99 7.51 6.27 2.89
N MET A 100 6.49 5.69 2.28
CA MET A 100 5.86 4.44 2.72
C MET A 100 6.87 3.29 2.84
N TYR A 101 7.81 3.17 1.89
CA TYR A 101 8.73 2.04 1.81
C TYR A 101 10.18 2.34 2.20
N THR A 102 10.50 3.57 2.55
CA THR A 102 11.75 3.92 3.25
C THR A 102 11.54 4.15 4.75
N GLY A 103 10.33 4.58 5.14
CA GLY A 103 10.04 5.11 6.47
C GLY A 103 10.66 6.49 6.72
N ALA A 104 11.15 7.16 5.69
CA ALA A 104 11.83 8.45 5.77
C ALA A 104 10.96 9.56 5.17
N GLN A 105 11.11 10.77 5.69
CA GLN A 105 10.47 11.96 5.14
C GLN A 105 11.05 12.34 3.76
N PRO A 106 10.31 13.09 2.92
CA PRO A 106 10.72 13.47 1.57
C PRO A 106 12.10 14.14 1.48
N GLU A 107 12.48 14.91 2.49
CA GLU A 107 13.79 15.57 2.57
C GLU A 107 14.94 14.57 2.70
N VAL A 108 14.67 13.40 3.28
CA VAL A 108 15.66 12.34 3.54
C VAL A 108 15.73 11.37 2.37
N HIS A 109 14.59 10.87 1.87
CA HIS A 109 14.62 9.94 0.71
C HIS A 109 14.84 10.64 -0.64
N GLY A 110 14.79 11.98 -0.68
CA GLY A 110 15.25 12.81 -1.79
C GLY A 110 14.21 13.10 -2.88
N ILE A 111 13.02 12.45 -2.87
CA ILE A 111 11.94 12.77 -3.82
C ILE A 111 11.02 13.82 -3.18
N ARG A 112 11.02 15.05 -3.72
CA ARG A 112 10.31 16.22 -3.15
C ARG A 112 9.24 16.81 -4.06
N LYS A 113 9.01 16.18 -5.21
CA LYS A 113 8.02 16.60 -6.22
C LYS A 113 7.65 15.40 -7.09
N TYR A 114 6.75 15.58 -8.05
CA TYR A 114 6.39 14.52 -8.99
C TYR A 114 7.55 14.22 -9.96
N GLU A 115 8.52 13.46 -9.47
CA GLU A 115 9.66 12.92 -10.23
C GLU A 115 9.93 11.48 -9.77
N LYS A 116 10.57 10.68 -10.61
CA LYS A 116 10.72 9.25 -10.38
C LYS A 116 12.19 8.78 -10.45
N PRO A 117 13.11 9.42 -9.69
CA PRO A 117 14.47 8.90 -9.57
C PRO A 117 14.47 7.58 -8.81
N VAL A 118 15.48 6.77 -9.00
CA VAL A 118 15.71 5.61 -8.14
C VAL A 118 16.15 6.11 -6.76
N ILE A 119 15.48 5.63 -5.71
CA ILE A 119 15.81 5.97 -4.32
C ILE A 119 17.13 5.29 -3.96
N SER A 120 18.09 6.10 -3.50
CA SER A 120 19.45 5.66 -3.18
C SER A 120 19.67 5.31 -1.70
N ILE A 121 18.76 5.72 -0.82
CA ILE A 121 18.83 5.34 0.60
C ILE A 121 18.25 3.95 0.84
N ASP A 122 18.49 3.43 2.04
CA ASP A 122 17.98 2.14 2.49
C ASP A 122 16.44 2.10 2.49
N THR A 123 15.87 1.02 1.95
CA THR A 123 14.42 0.80 1.85
C THR A 123 14.02 -0.52 2.50
N ILE A 124 12.72 -0.75 2.69
CA ILE A 124 12.22 -2.05 3.15
C ILE A 124 12.70 -3.20 2.25
N PHE A 125 12.86 -2.96 0.95
CA PHE A 125 13.34 -3.97 0.01
C PHE A 125 14.80 -4.34 0.28
N ASP A 126 15.64 -3.34 0.58
CA ASP A 126 17.04 -3.56 0.95
C ASP A 126 17.13 -4.33 2.29
N ALA A 127 16.33 -3.96 3.28
CA ALA A 127 16.24 -4.64 4.57
C ALA A 127 15.78 -6.10 4.42
N LEU A 128 14.78 -6.36 3.57
CA LEU A 128 14.31 -7.72 3.25
C LEU A 128 15.42 -8.55 2.59
N LEU A 129 16.12 -7.99 1.61
CA LEU A 129 17.23 -8.67 0.91
C LEU A 129 18.37 -9.01 1.87
N ARG A 130 18.75 -8.09 2.78
CA ARG A 130 19.75 -8.36 3.84
C ARG A 130 19.32 -9.49 4.76
N ALA A 131 18.03 -9.61 5.03
CA ALA A 131 17.46 -10.69 5.85
C ALA A 131 17.26 -12.01 5.07
N GLY A 132 17.69 -12.09 3.81
CA GLY A 132 17.52 -13.27 2.96
C GLY A 132 16.07 -13.50 2.50
N LYS A 133 15.21 -12.50 2.61
CA LYS A 133 13.83 -12.53 2.14
C LYS A 133 13.73 -12.15 0.66
N LYS A 134 12.65 -12.55 0.03
CA LYS A 134 12.41 -12.36 -1.41
C LYS A 134 11.26 -11.36 -1.64
N PRO A 135 11.52 -10.06 -1.76
CA PRO A 135 10.51 -9.09 -2.16
C PRO A 135 10.21 -9.15 -3.66
N VAL A 136 8.99 -8.72 -4.02
CA VAL A 136 8.55 -8.56 -5.41
C VAL A 136 7.67 -7.32 -5.56
N ILE A 137 7.89 -6.56 -6.63
CA ILE A 137 7.01 -5.46 -7.06
C ILE A 137 6.29 -5.89 -8.33
N ILE A 138 4.95 -5.75 -8.32
CA ILE A 138 4.06 -6.05 -9.43
C ILE A 138 3.31 -4.74 -9.75
N ALA A 139 3.64 -4.11 -10.85
CA ALA A 139 3.16 -2.79 -11.21
C ALA A 139 3.02 -2.64 -12.73
N TYR A 140 2.28 -1.66 -13.19
CA TYR A 140 2.26 -1.36 -14.61
C TYR A 140 3.35 -0.34 -15.02
N GLY A 141 3.66 -0.32 -16.32
CA GLY A 141 4.77 0.46 -16.84
C GLY A 141 4.62 1.98 -16.64
N ASN A 142 5.74 2.65 -16.38
CA ASN A 142 5.86 4.10 -16.15
C ASN A 142 5.17 4.66 -14.88
N CYS A 143 4.57 3.84 -14.03
CA CYS A 143 4.11 4.27 -12.72
C CYS A 143 5.30 4.56 -11.77
N SER A 144 5.01 5.16 -10.61
CA SER A 144 6.06 5.52 -9.64
C SER A 144 6.77 4.29 -9.10
N LEU A 145 6.03 3.26 -8.67
CA LEU A 145 6.61 2.03 -8.12
C LEU A 145 7.46 1.26 -9.14
N SER A 146 7.14 1.35 -10.43
CA SER A 146 7.94 0.71 -11.48
C SER A 146 9.29 1.42 -11.74
N LYS A 147 9.58 2.52 -11.04
CA LYS A 147 10.77 3.37 -11.27
C LYS A 147 11.59 3.60 -10.01
N ILE A 148 10.97 4.08 -8.92
CA ILE A 148 11.70 4.62 -7.77
C ILE A 148 12.41 3.55 -6.92
N PHE A 149 12.06 2.26 -7.07
CA PHE A 149 12.69 1.15 -6.35
C PHE A 149 13.50 0.20 -7.23
N LEU A 150 13.81 0.59 -8.48
CA LEU A 150 14.68 -0.20 -9.35
C LEU A 150 16.11 -0.37 -8.79
N GLU A 151 16.93 -1.12 -9.53
CA GLU A 151 18.36 -1.34 -9.23
C GLU A 151 18.65 -2.16 -7.96
N ARG A 152 17.65 -2.93 -7.47
CA ARG A 152 17.81 -3.91 -6.39
C ARG A 152 17.76 -5.33 -6.94
N ASN A 153 18.47 -6.25 -6.31
CA ASN A 153 18.50 -7.67 -6.73
C ASN A 153 17.24 -8.40 -6.25
N MET A 154 16.08 -8.00 -6.79
CA MET A 154 14.77 -8.56 -6.49
C MET A 154 13.92 -8.71 -7.76
N ASP A 155 12.76 -9.34 -7.66
CA ASP A 155 11.88 -9.55 -8.80
C ASP A 155 10.96 -8.34 -9.05
N TYR A 156 10.84 -7.97 -10.34
CA TYR A 156 9.95 -6.91 -10.82
C TYR A 156 9.12 -7.44 -11.98
N TYR A 157 7.80 -7.34 -11.86
CA TYR A 157 6.88 -7.62 -12.95
C TYR A 157 6.23 -6.31 -13.38
N ILE A 158 6.73 -5.74 -14.48
CA ILE A 158 6.24 -4.47 -15.02
C ILE A 158 5.40 -4.77 -16.24
N LEU A 159 4.10 -4.53 -16.14
CA LEU A 159 3.08 -5.02 -17.05
C LEU A 159 2.38 -3.88 -17.81
N GLY A 160 1.46 -4.21 -18.71
CA GLY A 160 0.80 -3.22 -19.58
C GLY A 160 -0.44 -2.58 -18.96
N SER A 161 -1.06 -3.21 -17.98
CA SER A 161 -2.33 -2.78 -17.40
C SER A 161 -2.53 -3.27 -15.97
N VAL A 162 -3.45 -2.64 -15.23
CA VAL A 162 -3.86 -3.08 -13.88
C VAL A 162 -4.46 -4.50 -13.90
N ALA A 163 -5.20 -4.86 -14.95
CA ALA A 163 -5.72 -6.22 -15.09
C ALA A 163 -4.60 -7.27 -15.17
N GLU A 164 -3.54 -7.00 -15.93
CA GLU A 164 -2.37 -7.87 -16.01
C GLU A 164 -1.58 -7.89 -14.69
N VAL A 165 -1.49 -6.76 -13.97
CA VAL A 165 -0.90 -6.68 -12.62
C VAL A 165 -1.64 -7.61 -11.67
N ASN A 166 -2.96 -7.52 -11.63
CA ASN A 166 -3.78 -8.37 -10.75
C ASN A 166 -3.68 -9.86 -11.13
N ALA A 167 -3.66 -10.18 -12.43
CA ALA A 167 -3.49 -11.56 -12.91
C ALA A 167 -2.10 -12.12 -12.53
N LYS A 168 -1.03 -11.31 -12.67
CA LYS A 168 0.32 -11.70 -12.27
C LYS A 168 0.42 -11.88 -10.75
N ALA A 169 -0.16 -10.99 -9.94
CA ALA A 169 -0.20 -11.13 -8.49
C ALA A 169 -0.91 -12.44 -8.08
N ALA A 170 -2.05 -12.75 -8.70
CA ALA A 170 -2.74 -14.02 -8.48
C ALA A 170 -1.87 -15.24 -8.84
N GLN A 171 -1.16 -15.20 -9.97
CA GLN A 171 -0.20 -16.25 -10.35
C GLN A 171 0.89 -16.43 -9.30
N LEU A 172 1.51 -15.33 -8.83
CA LEU A 172 2.60 -15.40 -7.86
C LEU A 172 2.15 -15.86 -6.47
N ILE A 173 0.89 -15.59 -6.08
CA ILE A 173 0.29 -16.19 -4.88
C ILE A 173 0.26 -17.71 -4.99
N LEU A 174 -0.14 -18.25 -6.15
CA LEU A 174 -0.16 -19.71 -6.39
C LEU A 174 1.23 -20.34 -6.38
N GLU A 175 2.24 -19.62 -6.84
CA GLU A 175 3.64 -20.07 -6.85
C GLU A 175 4.30 -20.07 -5.46
N ASP A 176 3.85 -19.21 -4.53
CA ASP A 176 4.36 -19.03 -3.15
C ASP A 176 5.89 -18.91 -3.06
N ASN A 177 6.51 -18.16 -3.99
CA ASN A 177 7.96 -18.04 -4.12
C ASN A 177 8.56 -16.78 -3.50
N HIS A 178 7.75 -15.83 -3.03
CA HIS A 178 8.18 -14.56 -2.45
C HIS A 178 7.71 -14.42 -1.00
N ASP A 179 8.34 -13.52 -0.27
CA ASP A 179 8.02 -13.24 1.14
C ASP A 179 7.28 -11.92 1.33
N PHE A 180 7.51 -10.95 0.42
CA PHE A 180 6.93 -9.62 0.49
C PHE A 180 6.45 -9.17 -0.89
N TYR A 181 5.13 -8.95 -1.01
CA TYR A 181 4.48 -8.60 -2.27
C TYR A 181 4.00 -7.15 -2.21
N VAL A 182 4.32 -6.39 -3.25
CA VAL A 182 3.77 -5.05 -3.49
C VAL A 182 3.03 -5.07 -4.81
N VAL A 183 1.71 -4.87 -4.77
CA VAL A 183 0.82 -4.89 -5.94
C VAL A 183 0.23 -3.49 -6.11
N TYR A 184 0.59 -2.80 -7.19
CA TYR A 184 0.19 -1.41 -7.41
C TYR A 184 -0.94 -1.28 -8.42
N ASN A 185 -2.03 -0.67 -7.99
CA ASN A 185 -3.24 -0.40 -8.77
C ASN A 185 -3.54 1.11 -8.86
N GLY A 186 -3.09 1.78 -9.92
CA GLY A 186 -3.30 3.22 -10.16
C GLY A 186 -4.51 3.55 -11.04
N ASN A 187 -5.49 2.64 -11.14
CA ASN A 187 -6.67 2.83 -11.98
C ASN A 187 -7.58 3.94 -11.47
N TYR A 188 -7.82 4.02 -10.14
CA TYR A 188 -8.66 5.07 -9.56
C TYR A 188 -8.04 6.45 -9.80
N ASP A 189 -6.76 6.65 -9.48
CA ASP A 189 -6.04 7.89 -9.75
C ASP A 189 -6.16 8.34 -11.21
N SER A 190 -5.87 7.42 -12.14
CA SER A 190 -5.88 7.70 -13.58
C SER A 190 -7.25 8.12 -14.11
N VAL A 191 -8.34 7.62 -13.53
CA VAL A 191 -9.72 7.96 -13.91
C VAL A 191 -10.17 9.22 -13.19
N MET A 192 -9.87 9.36 -11.90
CA MET A 192 -10.21 10.51 -11.06
C MET A 192 -9.69 11.82 -11.64
N HIS A 193 -8.47 11.85 -12.13
CA HIS A 193 -7.92 13.04 -12.81
C HIS A 193 -8.72 13.49 -14.03
N LYS A 194 -9.46 12.59 -14.71
CA LYS A 194 -10.18 12.88 -15.96
C LYS A 194 -11.68 13.02 -15.79
N LYS A 195 -12.23 12.59 -14.64
CA LYS A 195 -13.67 12.42 -14.44
C LYS A 195 -14.16 12.85 -13.06
N ALA A 196 -13.35 13.50 -12.26
CA ALA A 196 -13.57 13.78 -10.84
C ALA A 196 -13.59 12.55 -9.91
N PRO A 197 -13.25 12.76 -8.62
CA PRO A 197 -13.18 11.68 -7.62
C PRO A 197 -14.49 10.90 -7.43
N GLU A 198 -15.61 11.61 -7.46
CA GLU A 198 -16.95 11.06 -7.16
C GLU A 198 -17.73 10.61 -8.41
N SER A 199 -17.12 10.68 -9.59
CA SER A 199 -17.79 10.24 -10.81
C SER A 199 -18.13 8.74 -10.78
N PRO A 200 -19.20 8.30 -11.45
CA PRO A 200 -19.50 6.87 -11.56
C PRO A 200 -18.34 6.03 -12.13
N HIS A 201 -17.50 6.64 -12.98
CA HIS A 201 -16.32 6.00 -13.53
C HIS A 201 -15.26 5.78 -12.44
N SER A 202 -14.93 6.83 -11.67
CA SER A 202 -13.95 6.74 -10.58
C SER A 202 -14.40 5.79 -9.47
N LEU A 203 -15.68 5.90 -9.05
CA LEU A 203 -16.25 4.97 -8.06
C LEU A 203 -16.29 3.53 -8.57
N GLY A 204 -16.45 3.32 -9.88
CA GLY A 204 -16.32 2.01 -10.52
C GLY A 204 -14.91 1.40 -10.31
N GLU A 205 -13.85 2.21 -10.38
CA GLU A 205 -12.48 1.76 -10.15
C GLU A 205 -12.21 1.39 -8.68
N LEU A 206 -12.87 2.05 -7.71
CA LEU A 206 -12.85 1.61 -6.32
C LEU A 206 -13.39 0.20 -6.16
N ARG A 207 -14.51 -0.09 -6.84
CA ARG A 207 -15.12 -1.42 -6.83
C ARG A 207 -14.20 -2.48 -7.43
N ILE A 208 -13.48 -2.14 -8.51
CA ILE A 208 -12.50 -3.03 -9.13
C ILE A 208 -11.37 -3.34 -8.15
N ASN A 209 -10.85 -2.35 -7.44
CA ASN A 209 -9.80 -2.54 -6.43
C ASN A 209 -10.29 -3.39 -5.24
N SER A 210 -11.53 -3.16 -4.78
CA SER A 210 -12.16 -3.94 -3.71
C SER A 210 -12.31 -5.43 -4.10
N HIS A 211 -12.77 -5.71 -5.32
CA HIS A 211 -12.88 -7.07 -5.84
C HIS A 211 -11.51 -7.74 -6.05
N ALA A 212 -10.51 -7.00 -6.50
CA ALA A 212 -9.15 -7.52 -6.63
C ALA A 212 -8.59 -7.95 -5.26
N TYR A 213 -8.79 -7.13 -4.21
CA TYR A 213 -8.39 -7.48 -2.86
C TYR A 213 -9.10 -8.75 -2.36
N ALA A 214 -10.41 -8.88 -2.59
CA ALA A 214 -11.17 -10.07 -2.24
C ALA A 214 -10.68 -11.33 -2.97
N MET A 215 -10.30 -11.21 -4.24
CA MET A 215 -9.68 -12.30 -5.00
C MET A 215 -8.34 -12.72 -4.38
N PHE A 216 -7.48 -11.76 -4.02
CA PHE A 216 -6.21 -12.06 -3.37
C PHE A 216 -6.40 -12.72 -2.01
N ASP A 217 -7.35 -12.21 -1.20
CA ASP A 217 -7.69 -12.81 0.10
C ASP A 217 -8.13 -14.26 -0.05
N TYR A 218 -8.98 -14.56 -1.03
CA TYR A 218 -9.42 -15.93 -1.32
C TYR A 218 -8.27 -16.84 -1.71
N LEU A 219 -7.40 -16.39 -2.63
CA LEU A 219 -6.25 -17.16 -3.10
C LEU A 219 -5.25 -17.42 -1.95
N ILE A 220 -4.92 -16.40 -1.17
CA ILE A 220 -4.03 -16.51 -0.02
C ILE A 220 -4.60 -17.49 1.01
N SER A 221 -5.90 -17.39 1.35
CA SER A 221 -6.56 -18.30 2.27
C SER A 221 -6.54 -19.75 1.81
N THR A 222 -6.60 -19.96 0.49
CA THR A 222 -6.66 -21.28 -0.10
C THR A 222 -5.27 -21.92 -0.25
N HIS A 223 -4.24 -21.13 -0.55
CA HIS A 223 -2.92 -21.66 -0.95
C HIS A 223 -1.84 -21.49 0.12
N TRP A 224 -1.88 -20.43 0.97
CA TRP A 224 -0.88 -20.20 2.01
C TRP A 224 -1.28 -20.79 3.36
N LYS A 225 -1.71 -22.06 3.37
CA LYS A 225 -2.25 -22.74 4.55
C LYS A 225 -1.26 -22.94 5.70
N ASN A 226 0.02 -22.86 5.44
CA ASN A 226 1.10 -23.00 6.42
C ASN A 226 1.83 -21.67 6.68
N ARG A 227 1.18 -20.53 6.43
CA ARG A 227 1.78 -19.20 6.59
C ARG A 227 0.98 -18.32 7.54
N ARG A 228 1.71 -17.49 8.30
CA ARG A 228 1.17 -16.28 8.93
C ARG A 228 1.34 -15.14 7.94
N THR A 229 0.25 -14.54 7.53
CA THR A 229 0.25 -13.53 6.47
C THR A 229 -0.36 -12.24 6.96
N LEU A 230 0.36 -11.13 6.82
CA LEU A 230 -0.21 -9.80 6.94
C LEU A 230 -0.62 -9.31 5.55
N MET A 231 -1.90 -9.00 5.36
CA MET A 231 -2.42 -8.37 4.16
C MET A 231 -2.74 -6.92 4.46
N GLY A 232 -2.35 -6.02 3.55
CA GLY A 232 -2.69 -4.60 3.60
C GLY A 232 -3.40 -4.13 2.32
N PHE A 233 -4.42 -3.29 2.48
CA PHE A 233 -4.98 -2.44 1.44
C PHE A 233 -4.60 -1.01 1.82
N ALA A 234 -3.54 -0.48 1.18
CA ALA A 234 -2.76 0.63 1.68
C ALA A 234 -2.51 1.68 0.59
N MET A 235 -3.30 2.75 0.64
CA MET A 235 -3.20 3.88 -0.27
C MET A 235 -2.05 4.81 0.15
N ASP A 236 -1.57 5.57 -0.81
CA ASP A 236 -0.43 6.47 -0.66
C ASP A 236 -0.82 7.92 -0.32
N HIS A 237 -1.86 8.44 -0.94
CA HIS A 237 -2.43 9.77 -0.68
C HIS A 237 -3.93 9.78 -1.01
N GLY A 238 -4.56 10.93 -0.73
CA GLY A 238 -5.95 11.18 -1.11
C GLY A 238 -6.04 12.01 -2.39
N CYS A 239 -7.22 12.63 -2.59
CA CYS A 239 -7.52 13.46 -3.75
C CYS A 239 -8.65 14.44 -3.43
N HIS A 240 -8.78 15.47 -4.25
CA HIS A 240 -9.87 16.46 -4.21
C HIS A 240 -10.41 16.75 -5.60
N GLU A 241 -11.61 17.27 -5.65
CA GLU A 241 -12.22 17.75 -6.88
C GLU A 241 -11.70 19.15 -7.23
N ILE A 242 -11.47 19.40 -8.51
CA ILE A 242 -11.17 20.71 -9.08
C ILE A 242 -12.21 21.09 -10.13
N ASP A 243 -12.11 22.29 -10.66
CA ASP A 243 -13.07 22.80 -11.68
C ASP A 243 -13.23 21.83 -12.87
N GLU A 244 -14.40 21.92 -13.55
CA GLU A 244 -14.71 21.17 -14.77
C GLU A 244 -14.84 19.65 -14.61
N ASP A 245 -15.35 19.18 -13.47
CA ASP A 245 -15.51 17.76 -13.19
C ASP A 245 -14.20 16.93 -13.32
N LEU A 246 -13.10 17.49 -12.83
CA LEU A 246 -11.80 16.85 -12.78
C LEU A 246 -11.37 16.62 -11.33
N GLY A 247 -10.36 15.79 -11.11
CA GLY A 247 -9.75 15.58 -9.81
C GLY A 247 -8.26 15.85 -9.82
N SER A 248 -7.72 16.16 -8.64
CA SER A 248 -6.31 16.42 -8.42
C SER A 248 -5.90 15.99 -7.01
N HIS A 249 -4.61 16.12 -6.73
CA HIS A 249 -4.01 15.89 -5.41
C HIS A 249 -2.69 16.69 -5.32
N GLY A 250 -2.05 16.70 -4.16
CA GLY A 250 -0.76 17.38 -3.97
C GLY A 250 -0.83 18.63 -3.12
N LEU A 251 -2.00 18.96 -2.56
CA LEU A 251 -2.20 20.12 -1.70
C LEU A 251 -2.13 19.77 -0.22
N ASP A 252 -1.79 20.76 0.61
CA ASP A 252 -1.80 20.64 2.07
C ASP A 252 -3.22 20.82 2.60
N MET A 253 -4.02 19.78 2.45
CA MET A 253 -5.43 19.74 2.85
C MET A 253 -5.84 18.32 3.27
N PRO A 254 -6.84 18.18 4.15
CA PRO A 254 -7.27 16.88 4.66
C PRO A 254 -7.68 15.89 3.58
N GLU A 255 -8.29 16.36 2.48
CA GLU A 255 -8.75 15.53 1.37
C GLU A 255 -7.60 14.81 0.68
N ASP A 256 -6.43 15.43 0.60
CA ASP A 256 -5.23 14.86 -0.03
C ASP A 256 -4.35 14.10 0.95
N LEU A 257 -4.38 14.49 2.25
CA LEU A 257 -3.45 13.97 3.25
C LEU A 257 -4.03 12.86 4.12
N ASN A 258 -5.34 12.89 4.42
CA ASN A 258 -5.95 11.85 5.23
C ASN A 258 -6.22 10.60 4.40
N ILE A 259 -5.60 9.50 4.78
CA ILE A 259 -5.77 8.18 4.18
C ILE A 259 -6.15 7.17 5.26
N LEU A 260 -6.77 6.07 4.85
CA LEU A 260 -7.19 5.02 5.76
C LEU A 260 -6.70 3.66 5.22
N HIS A 261 -5.72 3.08 5.89
CA HIS A 261 -5.25 1.75 5.55
C HIS A 261 -6.10 0.67 6.21
N PHE A 262 -6.21 -0.47 5.55
CA PHE A 262 -6.94 -1.63 6.05
C PHE A 262 -6.02 -2.83 6.13
N TYR A 263 -6.01 -3.53 7.27
CA TYR A 263 -5.14 -4.68 7.49
C TYR A 263 -5.91 -5.92 7.92
N LYS A 264 -5.38 -7.07 7.50
CA LYS A 264 -5.81 -8.40 7.92
C LYS A 264 -4.59 -9.24 8.26
N ALA A 265 -4.58 -9.79 9.47
CA ALA A 265 -3.65 -10.84 9.85
C ALA A 265 -4.34 -12.21 9.65
N LYS A 266 -3.70 -13.11 8.91
CA LYS A 266 -4.21 -14.44 8.61
C LYS A 266 -3.27 -15.50 9.13
N ILE A 267 -3.80 -16.46 9.87
CA ILE A 267 -3.09 -17.68 10.25
C ILE A 267 -3.63 -18.80 9.37
N GLY A 268 -2.77 -19.37 8.54
CA GLY A 268 -3.15 -20.50 7.70
C GLY A 268 -3.54 -21.71 8.53
N ALA A 269 -4.47 -22.51 8.03
CA ALA A 269 -5.07 -23.63 8.78
C ALA A 269 -4.06 -24.70 9.25
N ASP A 270 -2.89 -24.78 8.58
CA ASP A 270 -1.84 -25.76 8.85
C ASP A 270 -0.65 -25.16 9.64
N VAL A 271 -0.74 -23.92 10.12
CA VAL A 271 0.27 -23.29 10.97
C VAL A 271 0.26 -23.97 12.35
N LYS A 272 1.45 -24.40 12.80
CA LYS A 272 1.65 -25.04 14.12
C LYS A 272 2.13 -24.03 15.15
#